data_dc31cc001f1a25e6e0703e66322e84ba
#
_entry.id   dc31cc001f1a25e6e0703e66322e84ba
#
_cell.length_a   1.000
_cell.length_b   1.000
_cell.length_c   1.000
_cell.angle_alpha   90.00
_cell.angle_beta   90.00
_cell.angle_gamma   90.00
#
_symmetry.space_group_name_H-M   'P 1'
#
loop_
_entity.id
_entity.type
_entity.pdbx_description
1 polymer ?
#
loop_
_entity_poly.entity_id
_entity_poly.type
_entity_poly.pdbx_seq_one_letter_code
_entity_poly.pdbx_strand_id
1 'polypeptide(L)'
;GKVVHFEANGSRDIERDLPMEKDTIFRIYSQSKPVTGAALMMLFEEGKFLLTDKIAKYLPEFKNMQVFTKGKGGRIETEPADSAITIQQLACHTSGLTYSFMPDPIGSKYLSEEIERCLGNIPSEGGLFFSDKPTKPPFKNLRDWTKSLAEMPLVAHPGTKWNYSLGMDVLGALIEEVADMSFGDFLKERIFEPLGMKDTGFTVPEGKLNKFAANYGPALQGGMVLMDDPEKSGYKNPPTLESGGGGLVSTAEDYLKFAQMLLNKGEFEGR
;
A
#
# COMPACT_ATOMS: atom_id res chain seq x y z
N GLY A 1 25.40 -5.90 8.15
CA GLY A 1 25.60 -6.85 7.05
C GLY A 1 26.65 -6.40 6.06
N LYS A 2 27.13 -7.35 5.25
CA LYS A 2 28.06 -7.06 4.16
C LYS A 2 27.48 -7.63 2.87
N VAL A 3 27.34 -6.79 1.82
CA VAL A 3 26.94 -7.26 0.49
C VAL A 3 28.05 -8.13 -0.07
N VAL A 4 27.77 -9.40 -0.34
CA VAL A 4 28.73 -10.37 -0.87
C VAL A 4 28.46 -10.71 -2.33
N HIS A 5 27.25 -10.40 -2.82
CA HIS A 5 26.84 -10.60 -4.22
C HIS A 5 25.77 -9.55 -4.58
N PHE A 6 25.95 -8.87 -5.72
CA PHE A 6 25.01 -7.92 -6.25
C PHE A 6 25.19 -7.79 -7.76
N GLU A 7 24.32 -8.42 -8.53
CA GLU A 7 24.33 -8.42 -10.00
C GLU A 7 23.01 -7.93 -10.57
N ALA A 8 23.06 -7.36 -11.77
CA ALA A 8 21.90 -6.97 -12.55
C ALA A 8 21.83 -7.84 -13.81
N ASN A 9 20.72 -8.52 -14.02
CA ASN A 9 20.52 -9.43 -15.14
C ASN A 9 19.17 -9.14 -15.83
N GLY A 10 19.10 -9.33 -17.14
CA GLY A 10 17.90 -9.12 -17.95
C GLY A 10 17.65 -7.65 -18.29
N SER A 11 16.42 -7.32 -18.64
CA SER A 11 15.99 -5.98 -19.10
C SER A 11 15.08 -5.31 -18.09
N ARG A 12 15.28 -4.00 -17.86
CA ARG A 12 14.32 -3.17 -17.10
C ARG A 12 13.20 -2.63 -17.99
N ASP A 13 13.42 -2.62 -19.30
CA ASP A 13 12.44 -2.18 -20.30
C ASP A 13 12.70 -2.95 -21.60
N ILE A 14 11.76 -3.81 -21.97
CA ILE A 14 11.91 -4.70 -23.14
C ILE A 14 11.65 -3.91 -24.43
N GLU A 15 10.66 -3.01 -24.43
CA GLU A 15 10.28 -2.23 -25.60
C GLU A 15 11.39 -1.30 -26.07
N ARG A 16 12.21 -0.79 -25.11
CA ARG A 16 13.31 0.14 -25.39
C ARG A 16 14.69 -0.53 -25.38
N ASP A 17 14.72 -1.86 -25.22
CA ASP A 17 15.97 -2.66 -25.11
C ASP A 17 16.93 -2.10 -24.05
N LEU A 18 16.39 -1.70 -22.89
CA LEU A 18 17.18 -1.15 -21.79
C LEU A 18 17.56 -2.27 -20.80
N PRO A 19 18.86 -2.47 -20.53
CA PRO A 19 19.30 -3.51 -19.61
C PRO A 19 18.93 -3.17 -18.16
N MET A 20 18.79 -4.20 -17.33
CA MET A 20 18.69 -4.04 -15.88
C MET A 20 19.99 -3.45 -15.34
N GLU A 21 19.87 -2.54 -14.38
CA GLU A 21 21.01 -1.89 -13.70
C GLU A 21 20.86 -2.02 -12.19
N LYS A 22 21.97 -1.88 -11.45
CA LYS A 22 21.97 -2.04 -9.98
C LYS A 22 21.14 -0.98 -9.27
N ASP A 23 21.03 0.21 -9.86
CA ASP A 23 20.25 1.35 -9.40
C ASP A 23 18.86 1.45 -10.06
N THR A 24 18.37 0.39 -10.67
CA THR A 24 17.02 0.31 -11.22
C THR A 24 16.00 0.48 -10.11
N ILE A 25 15.04 1.39 -10.33
CA ILE A 25 13.94 1.67 -9.41
C ILE A 25 12.76 0.78 -9.79
N PHE A 26 12.15 0.15 -8.80
CA PHE A 26 11.01 -0.76 -8.96
C PHE A 26 9.79 -0.28 -8.20
N ARG A 27 8.60 -0.58 -8.71
CA ARG A 27 7.38 -0.60 -7.91
C ARG A 27 7.49 -1.76 -6.93
N ILE A 28 7.53 -1.49 -5.63
CA ILE A 28 7.72 -2.55 -4.63
C ILE A 28 6.41 -3.13 -4.10
N TYR A 29 5.27 -2.55 -4.54
CA TYR A 29 3.94 -3.04 -4.19
C TYR A 29 3.81 -3.41 -2.70
N SER A 30 3.39 -4.62 -2.39
CA SER A 30 3.15 -5.06 -1.01
C SER A 30 4.39 -5.13 -0.11
N GLN A 31 5.58 -4.94 -0.65
CA GLN A 31 6.78 -4.68 0.17
C GLN A 31 6.74 -3.28 0.83
N SER A 32 5.79 -2.43 0.48
CA SER A 32 5.46 -1.21 1.23
C SER A 32 4.94 -1.51 2.64
N LYS A 33 4.22 -2.63 2.83
CA LYS A 33 3.58 -2.99 4.10
C LYS A 33 4.54 -3.12 5.29
N PRO A 34 5.71 -3.76 5.17
CA PRO A 34 6.70 -3.77 6.25
C PRO A 34 7.17 -2.38 6.64
N VAL A 35 7.29 -1.45 5.68
CA VAL A 35 7.69 -0.05 5.94
C VAL A 35 6.58 0.66 6.73
N THR A 36 5.33 0.52 6.31
CA THR A 36 4.15 1.03 7.03
C THR A 36 4.06 0.44 8.44
N GLY A 37 4.34 -0.87 8.57
CA GLY A 37 4.38 -1.55 9.87
C GLY A 37 5.46 -1.00 10.78
N ALA A 38 6.66 -0.73 10.27
CA ALA A 38 7.74 -0.10 11.04
C ALA A 38 7.34 1.31 11.50
N ALA A 39 6.77 2.12 10.61
CA ALA A 39 6.26 3.46 10.95
C ALA A 39 5.20 3.41 12.07
N LEU A 40 4.26 2.47 11.97
CA LEU A 40 3.25 2.23 13.00
C LEU A 40 3.91 1.90 14.35
N MET A 41 4.90 0.99 14.35
CA MET A 41 5.55 0.55 15.59
C MET A 41 6.42 1.65 16.22
N MET A 42 6.99 2.57 15.44
CA MET A 42 7.68 3.75 15.98
C MET A 42 6.73 4.63 16.82
N LEU A 43 5.54 4.91 16.30
CA LEU A 43 4.54 5.68 17.04
C LEU A 43 3.98 4.92 18.26
N PHE A 44 3.88 3.58 18.16
CA PHE A 44 3.53 2.73 19.30
C PHE A 44 4.60 2.81 20.39
N GLU A 45 5.88 2.72 20.08
CA GLU A 45 7.00 2.88 21.02
C GLU A 45 7.03 4.27 21.68
N GLU A 46 6.60 5.30 20.97
CA GLU A 46 6.41 6.66 21.48
C GLU A 46 5.18 6.81 22.40
N GLY A 47 4.41 5.74 22.59
CA GLY A 47 3.22 5.74 23.46
C GLY A 47 2.03 6.52 22.88
N LYS A 48 1.99 6.74 21.56
CA LYS A 48 0.92 7.51 20.92
C LYS A 48 -0.42 6.78 20.91
N PHE A 49 -0.41 5.45 20.93
CA PHE A 49 -1.59 4.57 21.01
C PHE A 49 -1.20 3.21 21.58
N LEU A 50 -2.22 2.40 21.92
CA LEU A 50 -2.08 0.97 22.20
C LEU A 50 -2.54 0.16 21.00
N LEU A 51 -1.89 -0.97 20.72
CA LEU A 51 -2.32 -1.88 19.64
C LEU A 51 -3.75 -2.40 19.83
N THR A 52 -4.22 -2.44 21.07
CA THR A 52 -5.61 -2.80 21.45
C THR A 52 -6.60 -1.66 21.33
N ASP A 53 -6.14 -0.43 21.09
CA ASP A 53 -7.02 0.71 20.88
C ASP A 53 -7.94 0.45 19.68
N LYS A 54 -9.20 0.89 19.81
CA LYS A 54 -10.15 0.87 18.71
C LYS A 54 -9.75 1.92 17.68
N ILE A 55 -9.66 1.53 16.41
CA ILE A 55 -9.32 2.48 15.34
C ILE A 55 -10.27 3.69 15.32
N ALA A 56 -11.53 3.50 15.69
CA ALA A 56 -12.53 4.55 15.78
C ALA A 56 -12.22 5.66 16.80
N LYS A 57 -11.24 5.48 17.67
CA LYS A 57 -10.72 6.53 18.57
C LYS A 57 -10.01 7.65 17.77
N TYR A 58 -9.38 7.29 16.68
CA TYR A 58 -8.58 8.15 15.81
C TYR A 58 -9.31 8.46 14.48
N LEU A 59 -9.97 7.45 13.93
CA LEU A 59 -10.74 7.46 12.68
C LEU A 59 -12.21 7.13 13.00
N PRO A 60 -13.00 8.10 13.50
CA PRO A 60 -14.37 7.84 14.04
C PRO A 60 -15.35 7.26 13.05
N GLU A 61 -15.09 7.36 11.74
CA GLU A 61 -15.89 6.72 10.69
C GLU A 61 -15.98 5.20 10.83
N PHE A 62 -14.99 4.53 11.43
CA PHE A 62 -15.00 3.08 11.66
C PHE A 62 -15.80 2.65 12.90
N LYS A 63 -16.61 3.53 13.50
CA LYS A 63 -17.32 3.24 14.76
C LYS A 63 -18.41 2.19 14.60
N ASN A 64 -19.15 2.21 13.50
CA ASN A 64 -20.37 1.43 13.31
C ASN A 64 -20.28 0.50 12.07
N MET A 65 -19.22 -0.32 12.04
CA MET A 65 -18.99 -1.22 10.90
C MET A 65 -20.09 -2.27 10.78
N GLN A 66 -20.41 -2.59 9.53
CA GLN A 66 -21.34 -3.66 9.15
C GLN A 66 -20.55 -4.85 8.60
N VAL A 67 -21.03 -6.05 8.86
CA VAL A 67 -20.47 -7.30 8.35
C VAL A 67 -21.42 -7.91 7.33
N PHE A 68 -20.89 -8.35 6.21
CA PHE A 68 -21.65 -9.06 5.19
C PHE A 68 -22.16 -10.41 5.73
N THR A 69 -23.44 -10.69 5.52
CA THR A 69 -24.06 -11.97 5.92
C THR A 69 -24.44 -12.81 4.70
N LYS A 70 -25.09 -12.24 3.72
CA LYS A 70 -25.50 -12.90 2.48
C LYS A 70 -25.85 -11.92 1.37
N GLY A 71 -26.00 -12.46 0.15
CA GLY A 71 -26.41 -11.70 -1.02
C GLY A 71 -25.45 -11.83 -2.18
N LYS A 72 -25.81 -11.25 -3.32
CA LYS A 72 -25.00 -11.26 -4.55
C LYS A 72 -25.29 -10.01 -5.37
N GLY A 73 -24.24 -9.47 -5.99
CA GLY A 73 -24.37 -8.26 -6.81
C GLY A 73 -24.79 -7.05 -5.97
N GLY A 74 -25.72 -6.24 -6.45
CA GLY A 74 -26.17 -5.00 -5.77
C GLY A 74 -27.06 -5.19 -4.54
N ARG A 75 -27.46 -6.43 -4.21
CA ARG A 75 -28.30 -6.74 -3.03
C ARG A 75 -27.50 -7.56 -2.04
N ILE A 76 -26.94 -6.90 -1.06
CA ILE A 76 -26.23 -7.52 0.07
C ILE A 76 -27.01 -7.23 1.36
N GLU A 77 -27.01 -8.21 2.26
CA GLU A 77 -27.50 -8.05 3.63
C GLU A 77 -26.29 -7.98 4.57
N THR A 78 -26.42 -7.18 5.59
CA THR A 78 -25.37 -6.96 6.60
C THR A 78 -25.94 -7.03 7.99
N GLU A 79 -25.09 -7.23 8.95
CA GLU A 79 -25.38 -7.10 10.38
C GLU A 79 -24.30 -6.24 11.06
N PRO A 80 -24.55 -5.64 12.23
CA PRO A 80 -23.53 -4.92 12.97
C PRO A 80 -22.35 -5.81 13.33
N ALA A 81 -21.12 -5.27 13.26
CA ALA A 81 -19.95 -5.98 13.74
C ALA A 81 -20.03 -6.23 15.25
N ASP A 82 -19.67 -7.45 15.69
CA ASP A 82 -19.69 -7.87 17.11
C ASP A 82 -18.74 -7.04 17.97
N SER A 83 -17.68 -6.51 17.38
CA SER A 83 -16.67 -5.70 18.04
C SER A 83 -16.13 -4.62 17.14
N ALA A 84 -15.60 -3.55 17.74
CA ALA A 84 -14.91 -2.52 16.98
C ALA A 84 -13.52 -3.00 16.56
N ILE A 85 -13.08 -2.62 15.34
CA ILE A 85 -11.76 -2.92 14.81
C ILE A 85 -10.66 -2.30 15.69
N THR A 86 -9.62 -3.06 16.03
CA THR A 86 -8.42 -2.59 16.70
C THR A 86 -7.29 -2.27 15.72
N ILE A 87 -6.31 -1.47 16.16
CA ILE A 87 -5.09 -1.18 15.38
C ILE A 87 -4.35 -2.48 15.05
N GLN A 88 -4.22 -3.39 16.02
CA GLN A 88 -3.61 -4.71 15.82
C GLN A 88 -4.31 -5.52 14.73
N GLN A 89 -5.64 -5.52 14.71
CA GLN A 89 -6.40 -6.27 13.71
C GLN A 89 -6.19 -5.76 12.29
N LEU A 90 -6.00 -4.45 12.12
CA LEU A 90 -5.60 -3.87 10.82
C LEU A 90 -4.21 -4.34 10.41
N ALA A 91 -3.23 -4.26 11.31
CA ALA A 91 -1.85 -4.67 11.06
C ALA A 91 -1.70 -6.16 10.75
N CYS A 92 -2.55 -7.00 11.35
CA CYS A 92 -2.52 -8.47 11.19
C CYS A 92 -3.49 -9.02 10.13
N HIS A 93 -4.18 -8.16 9.37
CA HIS A 93 -5.20 -8.57 8.40
C HIS A 93 -6.34 -9.40 8.99
N THR A 94 -6.77 -9.06 10.21
CA THR A 94 -7.90 -9.71 10.89
C THR A 94 -9.03 -8.73 11.19
N SER A 95 -9.03 -7.56 10.56
CA SER A 95 -10.05 -6.52 10.75
C SER A 95 -11.40 -6.82 10.08
N GLY A 96 -11.43 -7.75 9.14
CA GLY A 96 -12.58 -8.03 8.28
C GLY A 96 -12.63 -7.18 7.00
N LEU A 97 -11.70 -6.27 6.77
CA LEU A 97 -11.52 -5.59 5.47
C LEU A 97 -11.01 -6.59 4.43
N THR A 98 -11.10 -6.24 3.13
CA THR A 98 -10.66 -7.08 2.02
C THR A 98 -9.92 -6.27 0.95
N TYR A 99 -9.58 -6.92 -0.16
CA TYR A 99 -9.17 -6.37 -1.44
C TYR A 99 -10.13 -6.83 -2.54
N SER A 100 -10.23 -6.09 -3.65
CA SER A 100 -11.10 -6.42 -4.79
C SER A 100 -10.77 -7.76 -5.46
N PHE A 101 -9.52 -8.18 -5.39
CA PHE A 101 -9.03 -9.42 -5.99
C PHE A 101 -9.16 -10.65 -5.06
N MET A 102 -9.62 -10.46 -3.83
CA MET A 102 -9.89 -11.59 -2.92
C MET A 102 -11.14 -12.34 -3.35
N PRO A 103 -11.16 -13.69 -3.22
CA PRO A 103 -12.30 -14.51 -3.62
C PRO A 103 -13.42 -14.44 -2.56
N ASP A 104 -13.92 -13.24 -2.32
CA ASP A 104 -15.02 -12.99 -1.39
C ASP A 104 -16.18 -12.23 -2.06
N PRO A 105 -17.38 -12.24 -1.48
CA PRO A 105 -18.56 -11.66 -2.12
C PRO A 105 -18.59 -10.13 -2.22
N ILE A 106 -17.67 -9.44 -1.52
CA ILE A 106 -17.66 -7.97 -1.44
C ILE A 106 -16.48 -7.34 -2.17
N GLY A 107 -15.45 -8.11 -2.52
CA GLY A 107 -14.26 -7.59 -3.20
C GLY A 107 -14.60 -6.77 -4.44
N SER A 108 -15.52 -7.27 -5.28
CA SER A 108 -15.99 -6.54 -6.46
C SER A 108 -16.64 -5.17 -6.15
N LYS A 109 -17.22 -5.01 -4.95
CA LYS A 109 -17.80 -3.74 -4.51
C LYS A 109 -16.72 -2.70 -4.22
N TYR A 110 -15.59 -3.11 -3.63
CA TYR A 110 -14.43 -2.23 -3.44
C TYR A 110 -13.93 -1.64 -4.75
N LEU A 111 -13.99 -2.41 -5.82
CA LEU A 111 -13.60 -1.94 -7.15
C LEU A 111 -14.65 -1.01 -7.76
N SER A 112 -15.94 -1.35 -7.66
CA SER A 112 -17.03 -0.54 -8.22
C SER A 112 -17.20 0.82 -7.55
N GLU A 113 -16.91 0.91 -6.26
CA GLU A 113 -16.92 2.17 -5.49
C GLU A 113 -15.59 2.92 -5.55
N GLU A 114 -14.68 2.52 -6.43
CA GLU A 114 -13.37 3.13 -6.67
C GLU A 114 -12.43 3.14 -5.47
N ILE A 115 -12.74 2.39 -4.41
CA ILE A 115 -11.97 2.35 -3.16
C ILE A 115 -10.51 1.98 -3.40
N GLU A 116 -10.24 0.96 -4.21
CA GLU A 116 -8.88 0.52 -4.51
C GLU A 116 -8.22 1.30 -5.64
N ARG A 117 -8.99 1.72 -6.64
CA ARG A 117 -8.45 2.40 -7.83
C ARG A 117 -7.72 3.70 -7.51
N CYS A 118 -8.03 4.30 -6.38
CA CYS A 118 -7.49 5.58 -5.97
C CYS A 118 -6.24 5.47 -5.10
N LEU A 119 -5.88 4.25 -4.67
CA LEU A 119 -4.73 4.02 -3.80
C LEU A 119 -3.42 3.95 -4.60
N GLY A 120 -2.59 4.95 -4.40
CA GLY A 120 -1.28 5.02 -5.06
C GLY A 120 -1.36 5.26 -6.57
N ASN A 121 -0.25 5.00 -7.24
CA ASN A 121 -0.10 5.16 -8.68
C ASN A 121 -0.30 3.82 -9.42
N ILE A 122 -1.35 3.07 -9.07
CA ILE A 122 -1.63 1.79 -9.72
C ILE A 122 -1.97 2.03 -11.19
N PRO A 123 -1.30 1.35 -12.15
CA PRO A 123 -1.53 1.54 -13.57
C PRO A 123 -2.99 1.31 -13.94
N SER A 124 -3.57 2.26 -14.67
CA SER A 124 -4.98 2.19 -15.11
C SER A 124 -5.14 1.46 -16.45
N GLU A 125 -4.05 1.19 -17.18
CA GLU A 125 -4.10 0.61 -18.51
C GLU A 125 -3.58 -0.84 -18.52
N GLY A 126 -4.39 -1.77 -19.05
CA GLY A 126 -3.94 -3.12 -19.45
C GLY A 126 -3.83 -4.18 -18.36
N GLY A 127 -4.13 -3.89 -17.10
CA GLY A 127 -4.09 -4.88 -16.03
C GLY A 127 -5.33 -5.76 -15.97
N LEU A 128 -5.15 -7.03 -15.62
CA LEU A 128 -6.22 -8.04 -15.48
C LEU A 128 -7.33 -7.62 -14.49
N PHE A 129 -7.08 -6.59 -13.68
CA PHE A 129 -7.92 -6.17 -12.56
C PHE A 129 -8.41 -4.72 -12.62
N PHE A 130 -7.96 -3.88 -13.59
CA PHE A 130 -8.30 -2.46 -13.61
C PHE A 130 -8.79 -2.03 -14.99
N SER A 131 -9.83 -1.20 -15.04
CA SER A 131 -10.42 -0.71 -16.30
C SER A 131 -9.64 0.47 -16.86
N ASP A 132 -9.67 0.62 -18.20
CA ASP A 132 -8.90 1.55 -19.03
C ASP A 132 -9.17 3.06 -18.86
N LYS A 133 -9.77 3.52 -17.78
CA LYS A 133 -10.01 4.94 -17.57
C LYS A 133 -9.29 5.45 -16.33
N PRO A 134 -8.33 6.39 -16.48
CA PRO A 134 -7.84 7.15 -15.34
C PRO A 134 -9.02 7.97 -14.81
N THR A 135 -9.66 7.50 -13.76
CA THR A 135 -10.63 8.29 -13.01
C THR A 135 -9.83 9.23 -12.11
N LYS A 136 -10.15 10.52 -12.18
CA LYS A 136 -9.66 11.46 -11.17
C LYS A 136 -10.13 10.91 -9.83
N PRO A 137 -9.24 10.68 -8.84
CA PRO A 137 -9.66 10.13 -7.57
C PRO A 137 -10.77 11.02 -6.98
N PRO A 138 -11.91 10.43 -6.55
CA PRO A 138 -12.98 11.19 -5.93
C PRO A 138 -12.60 11.73 -4.55
N PHE A 139 -11.44 11.28 -4.03
CA PHE A 139 -10.93 11.59 -2.70
C PHE A 139 -9.82 12.63 -2.75
N LYS A 140 -9.77 13.50 -1.74
CA LYS A 140 -8.76 14.56 -1.63
C LYS A 140 -7.49 14.13 -0.91
N ASN A 141 -7.60 13.17 -0.01
CA ASN A 141 -6.52 12.63 0.84
C ASN A 141 -6.95 11.28 1.44
N LEU A 142 -6.04 10.61 2.16
CA LEU A 142 -6.32 9.34 2.83
C LEU A 142 -7.49 9.45 3.81
N ARG A 143 -7.64 10.56 4.50
CA ARG A 143 -8.71 10.79 5.47
C ARG A 143 -10.11 10.83 4.81
N ASP A 144 -10.20 11.40 3.61
CA ASP A 144 -11.44 11.38 2.81
C ASP A 144 -11.75 9.97 2.29
N TRP A 145 -10.71 9.26 1.90
CA TRP A 145 -10.82 7.87 1.43
C TRP A 145 -11.30 6.92 2.54
N THR A 146 -10.79 7.05 3.79
CA THR A 146 -11.20 6.18 4.91
C THR A 146 -12.69 6.29 5.19
N LYS A 147 -13.32 7.46 5.00
CA LYS A 147 -14.77 7.64 5.18
C LYS A 147 -15.56 6.75 4.22
N SER A 148 -15.17 6.73 2.96
CA SER A 148 -15.83 5.88 1.96
C SER A 148 -15.53 4.40 2.17
N LEU A 149 -14.30 4.05 2.58
CA LEU A 149 -13.99 2.68 2.96
C LEU A 149 -14.83 2.19 4.14
N ALA A 150 -15.09 3.05 5.12
CA ALA A 150 -15.90 2.71 6.29
C ALA A 150 -17.40 2.48 5.97
N GLU A 151 -17.86 2.90 4.81
CA GLU A 151 -19.20 2.56 4.29
C GLU A 151 -19.27 1.16 3.69
N MET A 152 -18.10 0.54 3.42
CA MET A 152 -18.05 -0.82 2.89
C MET A 152 -18.22 -1.83 4.01
N PRO A 153 -19.01 -2.91 3.79
CA PRO A 153 -19.14 -3.96 4.78
C PRO A 153 -17.83 -4.77 4.90
N LEU A 154 -17.61 -5.31 6.08
CA LEU A 154 -16.55 -6.27 6.36
C LEU A 154 -16.93 -7.65 5.82
N VAL A 155 -15.95 -8.47 5.45
CA VAL A 155 -16.16 -9.88 5.03
C VAL A 155 -16.29 -10.85 6.20
N ALA A 156 -15.91 -10.41 7.41
CA ALA A 156 -15.98 -11.17 8.64
C ALA A 156 -15.98 -10.24 9.85
N HIS A 157 -16.46 -10.71 11.00
CA HIS A 157 -16.34 -9.98 12.24
C HIS A 157 -14.87 -9.75 12.61
N PRO A 158 -14.51 -8.57 13.14
CA PRO A 158 -13.14 -8.25 13.53
C PRO A 158 -12.54 -9.29 14.49
N GLY A 159 -11.35 -9.79 14.14
CA GLY A 159 -10.62 -10.79 14.92
C GLY A 159 -10.99 -12.25 14.65
N THR A 160 -12.00 -12.55 13.83
CA THR A 160 -12.49 -13.92 13.65
C THR A 160 -11.82 -14.67 12.49
N LYS A 161 -11.32 -13.93 11.49
CA LYS A 161 -10.73 -14.51 10.28
C LYS A 161 -9.58 -13.66 9.77
N TRP A 162 -8.51 -14.31 9.31
CA TRP A 162 -7.49 -13.67 8.53
C TRP A 162 -7.97 -13.44 7.09
N ASN A 163 -7.87 -12.22 6.61
CA ASN A 163 -8.22 -11.84 5.24
C ASN A 163 -7.30 -10.71 4.77
N TYR A 164 -6.49 -10.97 3.77
CA TYR A 164 -5.58 -9.97 3.22
C TYR A 164 -6.34 -8.74 2.74
N SER A 165 -5.92 -7.53 3.12
CA SER A 165 -6.81 -6.38 3.08
C SER A 165 -6.12 -5.03 3.01
N LEU A 166 -6.92 -3.99 2.79
CA LEU A 166 -6.56 -2.57 2.83
C LEU A 166 -6.19 -2.05 4.25
N GLY A 167 -6.01 -2.93 5.21
CA GLY A 167 -5.67 -2.55 6.59
C GLY A 167 -4.44 -1.65 6.69
N MET A 168 -3.40 -1.88 5.88
CA MET A 168 -2.20 -1.05 5.89
C MET A 168 -2.41 0.35 5.31
N ASP A 169 -3.37 0.52 4.43
CA ASP A 169 -3.74 1.84 3.90
C ASP A 169 -4.49 2.63 4.97
N VAL A 170 -5.35 1.98 5.75
CA VAL A 170 -6.00 2.58 6.95
C VAL A 170 -4.96 2.95 8.00
N LEU A 171 -3.91 2.14 8.19
CA LEU A 171 -2.81 2.48 9.10
C LEU A 171 -1.98 3.67 8.59
N GLY A 172 -1.85 3.87 7.26
CA GLY A 172 -1.30 5.09 6.70
C GLY A 172 -2.08 6.34 7.15
N ALA A 173 -3.41 6.29 7.05
CA ALA A 173 -4.27 7.37 7.54
C ALA A 173 -4.19 7.57 9.07
N LEU A 174 -4.03 6.49 9.84
CA LEU A 174 -3.79 6.58 11.29
C LEU A 174 -2.46 7.29 11.59
N ILE A 175 -1.40 6.98 10.84
CA ILE A 175 -0.09 7.61 11.00
C ILE A 175 -0.21 9.11 10.73
N GLU A 176 -0.89 9.54 9.65
CA GLU A 176 -1.15 10.96 9.38
C GLU A 176 -1.85 11.66 10.54
N GLU A 177 -2.92 11.04 11.07
CA GLU A 177 -3.71 11.59 12.18
C GLU A 177 -2.90 11.75 13.47
N VAL A 178 -2.06 10.75 13.78
CA VAL A 178 -1.31 10.71 15.04
C VAL A 178 -0.02 11.53 14.98
N ALA A 179 0.61 11.61 13.80
CA ALA A 179 1.85 12.35 13.60
C ALA A 179 1.63 13.82 13.22
N ASP A 180 0.39 14.21 12.83
CA ASP A 180 0.03 15.54 12.33
C ASP A 180 0.90 15.97 11.11
N MET A 181 1.17 15.03 10.21
CA MET A 181 1.90 15.25 8.96
C MET A 181 1.48 14.25 7.88
N SER A 182 1.83 14.48 6.60
CA SER A 182 1.53 13.51 5.55
C SER A 182 2.24 12.17 5.82
N PHE A 183 1.63 11.08 5.36
CA PHE A 183 2.23 9.76 5.52
C PHE A 183 3.59 9.66 4.81
N GLY A 184 3.70 10.25 3.62
CA GLY A 184 4.95 10.29 2.86
C GLY A 184 6.06 11.08 3.55
N ASP A 185 5.73 12.24 4.13
CA ASP A 185 6.69 13.03 4.89
C ASP A 185 7.14 12.28 6.15
N PHE A 186 6.22 11.62 6.85
CA PHE A 186 6.58 10.77 8.00
C PHE A 186 7.57 9.68 7.61
N LEU A 187 7.29 8.93 6.55
CA LEU A 187 8.20 7.87 6.08
C LEU A 187 9.56 8.43 5.66
N LYS A 188 9.55 9.55 4.95
CA LYS A 188 10.76 10.22 4.50
C LYS A 188 11.63 10.65 5.67
N GLU A 189 11.10 11.43 6.59
CA GLU A 189 11.85 12.01 7.71
C GLU A 189 12.28 10.97 8.74
N ARG A 190 11.43 9.96 9.00
CA ARG A 190 11.63 9.03 10.09
C ARG A 190 12.28 7.71 9.69
N ILE A 191 12.20 7.32 8.40
CA ILE A 191 12.72 6.04 7.91
C ILE A 191 13.70 6.26 6.77
N PHE A 192 13.30 6.92 5.68
CA PHE A 192 14.13 6.92 4.47
C PHE A 192 15.39 7.76 4.60
N GLU A 193 15.30 8.96 5.15
CA GLU A 193 16.47 9.83 5.37
C GLU A 193 17.45 9.22 6.40
N PRO A 194 17.00 8.74 7.59
CA PRO A 194 17.90 8.09 8.54
C PRO A 194 18.62 6.87 8.01
N LEU A 195 17.97 6.08 7.15
CA LEU A 195 18.55 4.89 6.52
C LEU A 195 19.33 5.20 5.23
N GLY A 196 19.31 6.44 4.74
CA GLY A 196 19.92 6.83 3.47
C GLY A 196 19.27 6.17 2.25
N MET A 197 17.95 5.92 2.29
CA MET A 197 17.12 5.35 1.22
C MET A 197 16.69 6.45 0.24
N LYS A 198 17.60 6.89 -0.61
CA LYS A 198 17.43 8.09 -1.46
C LYS A 198 16.50 7.89 -2.65
N ASP A 199 16.24 6.64 -3.02
CA ASP A 199 15.45 6.26 -4.18
C ASP A 199 14.14 5.56 -3.78
N THR A 200 13.71 5.79 -2.55
CA THR A 200 12.49 5.22 -1.99
C THR A 200 11.47 6.32 -1.68
N GLY A 201 10.22 6.12 -2.12
CA GLY A 201 9.14 7.07 -1.89
C GLY A 201 7.88 6.69 -2.66
N PHE A 202 6.88 7.57 -2.63
CA PHE A 202 5.63 7.40 -3.39
C PHE A 202 5.73 7.90 -4.84
N THR A 203 6.87 8.46 -5.22
CA THR A 203 7.20 8.91 -6.57
C THR A 203 8.61 8.50 -6.95
N VAL A 204 8.86 8.35 -8.23
CA VAL A 204 10.23 8.23 -8.73
C VAL A 204 10.95 9.56 -8.50
N PRO A 205 12.16 9.57 -7.90
CA PRO A 205 12.90 10.80 -7.68
C PRO A 205 13.14 11.59 -8.96
N GLU A 206 13.13 12.92 -8.84
CA GLU A 206 13.37 13.82 -9.97
C GLU A 206 14.67 13.48 -10.70
N GLY A 207 14.63 13.47 -12.03
CA GLY A 207 15.78 13.14 -12.88
C GLY A 207 16.12 11.64 -12.97
N LYS A 208 15.42 10.76 -12.24
CA LYS A 208 15.69 9.30 -12.25
C LYS A 208 14.64 8.45 -12.99
N LEU A 209 13.75 9.06 -13.74
CA LEU A 209 12.73 8.33 -14.49
C LEU A 209 13.34 7.32 -15.48
N ASN A 210 14.52 7.62 -16.02
CA ASN A 210 15.28 6.73 -16.90
C ASN A 210 15.83 5.48 -16.19
N LYS A 211 15.75 5.41 -14.84
CA LYS A 211 16.10 4.25 -14.02
C LYS A 211 14.88 3.44 -13.60
N PHE A 212 13.67 3.92 -13.87
CA PHE A 212 12.43 3.27 -13.48
C PHE A 212 12.13 2.09 -14.42
N ALA A 213 11.86 0.91 -13.85
CA ALA A 213 11.56 -0.28 -14.62
C ALA A 213 10.16 -0.22 -15.23
N ALA A 214 10.00 -0.69 -16.45
CA ALA A 214 8.71 -1.02 -17.03
C ALA A 214 8.07 -2.17 -16.23
N ASN A 215 6.74 -2.16 -16.13
CA ASN A 215 6.00 -3.20 -15.43
C ASN A 215 5.27 -4.10 -16.43
N TYR A 216 5.47 -5.40 -16.30
CA TYR A 216 4.90 -6.41 -17.18
C TYR A 216 3.99 -7.36 -16.42
N GLY A 217 2.96 -7.83 -17.09
CA GLY A 217 2.06 -8.86 -16.57
C GLY A 217 1.78 -9.96 -17.61
N PRO A 218 1.07 -11.02 -17.21
CA PRO A 218 0.72 -12.10 -18.12
C PRO A 218 -0.29 -11.63 -19.18
N ALA A 219 -0.06 -11.95 -20.43
CA ALA A 219 -1.03 -11.74 -21.49
C ALA A 219 -2.03 -12.90 -21.56
N LEU A 220 -3.30 -12.61 -21.90
CA LEU A 220 -4.38 -13.63 -22.02
C LEU A 220 -4.06 -14.75 -23.02
N GLN A 221 -3.26 -14.46 -24.05
CA GLN A 221 -2.87 -15.41 -25.09
C GLN A 221 -1.48 -16.04 -24.85
N GLY A 222 -0.94 -15.87 -23.64
CA GLY A 222 0.43 -16.25 -23.27
C GLY A 222 1.47 -15.17 -23.56
N GLY A 223 2.63 -15.26 -22.89
CA GLY A 223 3.66 -14.23 -22.93
C GLY A 223 3.42 -13.12 -21.90
N MET A 224 4.02 -11.97 -22.14
CA MET A 224 3.95 -10.79 -21.28
C MET A 224 3.35 -9.60 -22.03
N VAL A 225 2.68 -8.73 -21.32
CA VAL A 225 2.15 -7.44 -21.80
C VAL A 225 2.66 -6.32 -20.91
N LEU A 226 3.03 -5.20 -21.51
CA LEU A 226 3.38 -3.98 -20.78
C LEU A 226 2.15 -3.44 -20.05
N MET A 227 2.21 -3.41 -18.74
CA MET A 227 1.12 -2.92 -17.87
C MET A 227 1.32 -1.47 -17.43
N ASP A 228 2.57 -1.04 -17.27
CA ASP A 228 2.87 0.34 -16.91
C ASP A 228 4.19 0.78 -17.55
N ASP A 229 4.08 1.72 -18.48
CA ASP A 229 5.19 2.35 -19.17
C ASP A 229 5.81 3.43 -18.26
N PRO A 230 7.12 3.37 -17.97
CA PRO A 230 7.80 4.38 -17.14
C PRO A 230 7.53 5.83 -17.56
N GLU A 231 7.46 6.10 -18.87
CA GLU A 231 7.26 7.45 -19.39
C GLU A 231 5.83 7.98 -19.20
N LYS A 232 4.86 7.08 -19.04
CA LYS A 232 3.44 7.41 -18.84
C LYS A 232 2.95 7.13 -17.43
N SER A 233 3.80 6.54 -16.60
CA SER A 233 3.47 6.08 -15.27
C SER A 233 2.97 7.20 -14.35
N GLY A 234 1.97 6.89 -13.54
CA GLY A 234 1.49 7.75 -12.46
C GLY A 234 2.57 8.06 -11.41
N TYR A 235 3.56 7.19 -11.25
CA TYR A 235 4.68 7.37 -10.31
C TYR A 235 5.63 8.54 -10.65
N LYS A 236 5.40 9.24 -11.75
CA LYS A 236 6.08 10.52 -12.08
C LYS A 236 5.62 11.69 -11.22
N ASN A 237 4.43 11.60 -10.65
CA ASN A 237 3.80 12.67 -9.89
C ASN A 237 3.41 12.16 -8.50
N PRO A 238 3.37 13.04 -7.48
CA PRO A 238 2.84 12.69 -6.19
C PRO A 238 1.42 12.13 -6.30
N PRO A 239 1.12 10.97 -5.70
CA PRO A 239 -0.22 10.43 -5.70
C PRO A 239 -1.15 11.27 -4.84
N THR A 240 -2.44 11.26 -5.14
CA THR A 240 -3.46 11.86 -4.27
C THR A 240 -3.58 11.10 -2.94
N LEU A 241 -3.40 9.78 -2.99
CA LEU A 241 -3.47 8.89 -1.83
C LEU A 241 -2.16 8.09 -1.73
N GLU A 242 -1.45 8.27 -0.64
CA GLU A 242 -0.20 7.58 -0.34
C GLU A 242 -0.50 6.19 0.24
N SER A 243 -0.53 5.17 -0.64
CA SER A 243 -0.92 3.81 -0.25
C SER A 243 0.13 3.14 0.64
N GLY A 244 -0.21 2.93 1.91
CA GLY A 244 0.60 2.14 2.85
C GLY A 244 0.65 0.65 2.51
N GLY A 245 -0.33 0.18 1.73
CA GLY A 245 -0.43 -1.20 1.28
C GLY A 245 0.41 -1.53 0.06
N GLY A 246 0.83 -0.54 -0.76
CA GLY A 246 1.48 -0.89 -2.03
C GLY A 246 2.09 0.24 -2.85
N GLY A 247 2.07 1.48 -2.36
CA GLY A 247 2.34 2.67 -3.17
C GLY A 247 3.81 3.04 -3.36
N LEU A 248 4.75 2.38 -2.70
CA LEU A 248 6.16 2.76 -2.74
C LEU A 248 6.89 2.26 -4.00
N VAL A 249 7.86 3.05 -4.44
CA VAL A 249 8.96 2.64 -5.31
C VAL A 249 10.25 2.56 -4.50
N SER A 250 11.20 1.75 -4.93
CA SER A 250 12.51 1.62 -4.27
C SER A 250 13.53 0.96 -5.20
N THR A 251 14.79 0.98 -4.79
CA THR A 251 15.87 0.15 -5.36
C THR A 251 16.17 -1.05 -4.46
N ALA A 252 16.84 -2.06 -5.01
CA ALA A 252 17.30 -3.20 -4.22
C ALA A 252 18.25 -2.77 -3.10
N GLU A 253 19.13 -1.79 -3.35
CA GLU A 253 20.07 -1.27 -2.35
C GLU A 253 19.35 -0.57 -1.20
N ASP A 254 18.40 0.31 -1.48
CA ASP A 254 17.65 1.03 -0.45
C ASP A 254 16.83 0.06 0.40
N TYR A 255 16.13 -0.88 -0.23
CA TYR A 255 15.32 -1.85 0.52
C TYR A 255 16.19 -2.81 1.36
N LEU A 256 17.42 -3.10 0.91
CA LEU A 256 18.39 -3.86 1.71
C LEU A 256 18.76 -3.13 3.01
N LYS A 257 18.91 -1.80 3.00
CA LYS A 257 19.17 -1.00 4.22
C LYS A 257 18.04 -1.14 5.23
N PHE A 258 16.79 -1.04 4.74
CA PHE A 258 15.61 -1.26 5.57
C PHE A 258 15.56 -2.68 6.14
N ALA A 259 15.78 -3.70 5.30
CA ALA A 259 15.80 -5.10 5.74
C ALA A 259 16.94 -5.37 6.76
N GLN A 260 18.11 -4.75 6.57
CA GLN A 260 19.23 -4.86 7.50
C GLN A 260 18.92 -4.20 8.85
N MET A 261 18.26 -3.05 8.85
CA MET A 261 17.76 -2.40 10.06
C MET A 261 16.83 -3.33 10.85
N LEU A 262 15.88 -3.97 10.19
CA LEU A 262 14.98 -4.93 10.84
C LEU A 262 15.74 -6.15 11.40
N LEU A 263 16.70 -6.70 10.63
CA LEU A 263 17.55 -7.82 11.07
C LEU A 263 18.36 -7.46 12.33
N ASN A 264 18.77 -6.22 12.43
CA ASN A 264 19.53 -5.69 13.58
C ASN A 264 18.59 -5.18 14.71
N LYS A 265 17.32 -5.57 14.72
CA LYS A 265 16.33 -5.22 15.76
C LYS A 265 16.04 -3.73 15.87
N GLY A 266 16.02 -3.03 14.74
CA GLY A 266 15.70 -1.61 14.64
C GLY A 266 16.91 -0.67 14.58
N GLU A 267 18.11 -1.21 14.46
CA GLU A 267 19.35 -0.42 14.41
C GLU A 267 20.06 -0.51 13.05
N PHE A 268 20.49 0.63 12.53
CA PHE A 268 21.29 0.72 11.31
C PHE A 268 22.41 1.74 11.49
N GLU A 269 23.69 1.31 11.32
CA GLU A 269 24.89 2.15 11.43
C GLU A 269 24.92 2.99 12.73
N GLY A 270 24.50 2.39 13.85
CA GLY A 270 24.49 3.03 15.18
C GLY A 270 23.36 4.05 15.40
N ARG A 271 22.31 3.97 14.60
CA ARG A 271 21.11 4.81 14.71
C ARG A 271 19.87 3.94 14.85
#